data_d3fbd0f23e09fe1af284c8850635cb78
#
_entry.id   d3fbd0f23e09fe1af284c8850635cb78
#
_cell.length_a   1.000
_cell.length_b   1.000
_cell.length_c   1.000
_cell.angle_alpha   90.00
_cell.angle_beta   90.00
_cell.angle_gamma   90.00
#
_symmetry.space_group_name_H-M   'P 1'
#
loop_
_entity.id
_entity.type
_entity.pdbx_description
1 polymer ?
#
loop_
_entity_poly.entity_id
_entity_poly.type
_entity_poly.pdbx_seq_one_letter_code
_entity_poly.pdbx_strand_id
1 'polypeptide(L)' 'MRIVNIINNELLIRKQKLENDLERCLNSVDKTTQEQVEESIGLISKISCIDNSIASWEKYINFDKNEK' A
#
# COMPACT_ATOMS: atom_id res chain seq x y z
N MET A 1 -0.23 18.29 -13.11
CA MET A 1 1.07 17.82 -13.64
C MET A 1 0.99 16.33 -13.90
N ARG A 2 1.47 15.93 -15.07
CA ARG A 2 1.31 14.54 -15.51
C ARG A 2 2.05 13.53 -14.63
N ILE A 3 3.30 13.85 -14.28
CA ILE A 3 4.09 12.91 -13.45
C ILE A 3 3.48 12.72 -12.07
N VAL A 4 2.87 13.76 -11.54
CA VAL A 4 2.20 13.68 -10.24
C VAL A 4 1.04 12.67 -10.31
N ASN A 5 0.26 12.74 -11.38
CA ASN A 5 -0.85 11.82 -11.56
C ASN A 5 -0.38 10.38 -11.74
N ILE A 6 0.72 10.19 -12.44
CA ILE A 6 1.27 8.86 -12.63
C ILE A 6 1.73 8.28 -11.30
N ILE A 7 2.40 9.07 -10.48
CA ILE A 7 2.86 8.62 -9.17
C ILE A 7 1.68 8.31 -8.26
N ASN A 8 0.67 9.18 -8.25
CA ASN A 8 -0.54 8.94 -7.46
C ASN A 8 -1.17 7.60 -7.82
N ASN A 9 -1.36 7.37 -9.12
CA ASN A 9 -1.99 6.15 -9.58
C ASN A 9 -1.17 4.92 -9.25
N GLU A 10 0.15 5.02 -9.41
CA GLU A 10 1.03 3.89 -9.13
C GLU A 10 1.00 3.51 -7.64
N LEU A 11 1.02 4.51 -6.76
CA LEU A 11 0.97 4.25 -5.32
C LEU A 11 -0.34 3.56 -4.93
N LEU A 12 -1.44 4.01 -5.50
CA LEU A 12 -2.75 3.41 -5.21
C LEU A 12 -2.84 1.99 -5.73
N ILE A 13 -2.29 1.75 -6.92
CA ILE A 13 -2.28 0.41 -7.51
C ILE A 13 -1.48 -0.53 -6.63
N ARG A 14 -0.31 -0.11 -6.16
CA ARG A 14 0.53 -0.93 -5.31
C ARG A 14 -0.15 -1.26 -3.99
N LYS A 15 -0.81 -0.27 -3.40
CA LYS A 15 -1.54 -0.48 -2.16
C LYS A 15 -2.67 -1.49 -2.37
N GLN A 16 -3.47 -1.30 -3.41
CA GLN A 16 -4.59 -2.19 -3.68
C GLN A 16 -4.14 -3.62 -3.93
N LYS A 17 -3.03 -3.78 -4.63
CA LYS A 17 -2.48 -5.10 -4.90
C LYS A 17 -2.11 -5.81 -3.61
N LEU A 18 -1.49 -5.08 -2.69
CA LEU A 18 -1.11 -5.64 -1.39
C LEU A 18 -2.34 -6.00 -0.57
N GLU A 19 -3.36 -5.15 -0.59
CA GLU A 19 -4.61 -5.44 0.12
C GLU A 19 -5.30 -6.67 -0.44
N ASN A 20 -5.29 -6.82 -1.76
CA ASN A 20 -5.87 -8.00 -2.39
C ASN A 20 -5.10 -9.26 -2.01
N ASP A 21 -3.77 -9.17 -1.94
CA ASP A 21 -2.94 -10.30 -1.54
C ASP A 21 -3.22 -10.68 -0.09
N LEU A 22 -3.39 -9.71 0.78
CA LEU A 22 -3.70 -9.96 2.18
C LEU A 22 -5.07 -10.65 2.31
N GLU A 23 -6.07 -10.14 1.60
CA GLU A 23 -7.39 -10.74 1.63
C GLU A 23 -7.35 -12.18 1.15
N ARG A 24 -6.60 -12.44 0.08
CA ARG A 24 -6.45 -13.80 -0.43
C ARG A 24 -5.78 -14.71 0.59
N CYS A 25 -4.77 -14.20 1.26
CA CYS A 25 -4.05 -14.95 2.29
C CYS A 25 -4.98 -15.31 3.46
N LEU A 26 -5.78 -14.34 3.90
CA LEU A 26 -6.70 -14.55 5.03
C LEU A 26 -7.80 -15.55 4.69
N ASN A 27 -8.14 -15.68 3.41
CA ASN A 27 -9.18 -16.61 2.97
C ASN A 27 -8.64 -17.92 2.45
N SER A 28 -7.33 -18.13 2.54
CA SER A 28 -6.71 -19.36 2.06
C SER A 28 -7.05 -20.52 2.99
N VAL A 29 -7.49 -21.64 2.41
CA VAL A 29 -7.79 -22.84 3.18
C VAL A 29 -6.69 -23.88 3.08
N ASP A 30 -5.72 -23.67 2.19
CA ASP A 30 -4.66 -24.63 1.94
C ASP A 30 -3.44 -24.42 2.82
N LYS A 31 -3.37 -23.32 3.52
CA LYS A 31 -2.21 -22.96 4.34
C LYS A 31 -2.47 -23.26 5.80
N THR A 32 -1.39 -23.59 6.51
CA THR A 32 -1.49 -23.76 7.96
C THR A 32 -1.73 -22.39 8.60
N THR A 33 -2.22 -22.43 9.85
CA THR A 33 -2.46 -21.20 10.61
C THR A 33 -1.16 -20.39 10.72
N GLN A 34 -0.05 -21.08 10.98
CA GLN A 34 1.23 -20.38 11.13
C GLN A 34 1.63 -19.70 9.82
N GLU A 35 1.46 -20.38 8.69
CA GLU A 35 1.78 -19.79 7.40
C GLU A 35 0.92 -18.57 7.12
N GLN A 36 -0.37 -18.64 7.42
CA GLN A 36 -1.27 -17.51 7.24
C GLN A 36 -0.85 -16.33 8.10
N VAL A 37 -0.51 -16.59 9.37
CA VAL A 37 -0.09 -15.53 10.27
C VAL A 37 1.17 -14.85 9.76
N GLU A 38 2.17 -15.62 9.37
CA GLU A 38 3.43 -15.04 8.92
C GLU A 38 3.29 -14.27 7.62
N GLU A 39 2.56 -14.81 6.66
CA GLU A 39 2.31 -14.10 5.41
C GLU A 39 1.51 -12.83 5.62
N SER A 40 0.49 -12.91 6.49
CA SER A 40 -0.33 -11.73 6.77
C SER A 40 0.49 -10.62 7.41
N ILE A 41 1.34 -10.95 8.37
CA ILE A 41 2.21 -9.96 9.00
C ILE A 41 3.14 -9.32 7.98
N GLY A 42 3.72 -10.12 7.08
CA GLY A 42 4.57 -9.60 6.03
C GLY A 42 3.83 -8.63 5.12
N LEU A 43 2.60 -8.98 4.74
CA LEU A 43 1.79 -8.13 3.88
C LEU A 43 1.36 -6.85 4.62
N ILE A 44 0.99 -6.97 5.89
CA ILE A 44 0.63 -5.80 6.70
C ILE A 44 1.81 -4.84 6.78
N SER A 45 3.02 -5.35 6.95
CA SER A 45 4.21 -4.51 6.97
C SER A 45 4.40 -3.77 5.65
N LYS A 46 4.18 -4.44 4.53
CA LYS A 46 4.30 -3.81 3.22
C LYS A 46 3.21 -2.77 3.00
N ILE A 47 2.00 -3.05 3.46
CA ILE A 47 0.90 -2.09 3.36
C ILE A 47 1.23 -0.85 4.20
N SER A 48 1.77 -1.04 5.39
CA SER A 48 2.17 0.08 6.24
C SER A 48 3.23 0.93 5.54
N CYS A 49 4.19 0.32 4.87
CA CYS A 49 5.20 1.04 4.12
C CYS A 49 4.59 1.86 2.99
N ILE A 50 3.68 1.27 2.24
CA ILE A 50 3.07 2.00 1.12
C ILE A 50 2.16 3.12 1.64
N ASP A 51 1.45 2.89 2.75
CA ASP A 51 0.64 3.94 3.37
C ASP A 51 1.51 5.12 3.80
N ASN A 52 2.67 4.85 4.38
CA ASN A 52 3.61 5.90 4.76
C ASN A 52 4.11 6.66 3.53
N SER A 53 4.36 5.95 2.45
CA SER A 53 4.79 6.57 1.19
C SER A 53 3.70 7.47 0.64
N ILE A 54 2.46 7.01 0.68
CA ILE A 54 1.33 7.80 0.20
C ILE A 54 1.16 9.05 1.05
N ALA A 55 1.23 8.91 2.37
CA ALA A 55 1.10 10.03 3.28
C ALA A 55 2.19 11.07 3.05
N SER A 56 3.43 10.61 2.87
CA SER A 56 4.55 11.50 2.59
C SER A 56 4.37 12.20 1.26
N TRP A 57 3.90 11.48 0.26
CA TRP A 57 3.68 12.03 -1.07
C TRP A 57 2.58 13.09 -1.05
N GLU A 58 1.48 12.81 -0.36
CA GLU A 58 0.39 13.76 -0.25
C GLU A 58 0.82 15.03 0.47
N LYS A 59 1.62 14.86 1.51
CA LYS A 59 2.14 15.99 2.25
C LYS A 59 3.02 16.86 1.37
N TYR A 60 3.86 16.24 0.57
CA TYR A 60 4.74 16.93 -0.35
C TYR A 60 3.95 17.72 -1.39
N ILE A 61 2.93 17.10 -1.97
CA ILE A 61 2.09 17.77 -2.97
C ILE A 61 1.34 18.95 -2.35
N ASN A 62 0.79 18.77 -1.17
CA ASN A 62 0.03 19.83 -0.51
C ASN A 62 0.94 20.98 -0.11
N PHE A 63 2.15 20.69 0.34
CA PHE A 63 3.11 21.70 0.67
C PHE A 63 3.47 22.53 -0.56
N ASP A 64 3.72 21.84 -1.67
CA ASP A 64 4.05 22.49 -2.93
C ASP A 64 2.92 23.40 -3.40
N LYS A 65 1.68 22.95 -3.24
CA LYS A 65 0.50 23.72 -3.59
C LYS A 65 0.38 24.97 -2.74
N ASN A 66 0.70 24.85 -1.46
CA ASN A 66 0.55 25.95 -0.53
C ASN A 66 1.61 27.03 -0.72
N GLU A 67 2.67 26.70 -1.37
CA GLU A 67 3.75 27.64 -1.63
C GLU A 67 3.39 28.69 -2.67
N LYS A 68 2.33 28.45 -3.36
CA LYS A 68 1.87 29.43 -4.32
C LYS A 68 1.12 30.54 -3.66
#